data_e92afda3ec88a5c462b13a26afa16fa4
#
_entry.id   e92afda3ec88a5c462b13a26afa16fa4
#
_cell.length_a   1.000
_cell.length_b   1.000
_cell.length_c   1.000
_cell.angle_alpha   90.00
_cell.angle_beta   90.00
_cell.angle_gamma   90.00
#
_symmetry.space_group_name_H-M   'P 1'
#
loop_
_entity.id
_entity.type
_entity.pdbx_description
1 polymer ?
#
loop_
_entity_poly.entity_id
_entity_poly.type
_entity_poly.pdbx_seq_one_letter_code
_entity_poly.pdbx_strand_id
1 'polypeptide(L)'
;MEPTDLILREVSELFFSTWKEDGRFKLYPNSGILPCHTALAASLLCNMGYQSDKRLQKTFQHFLETPYADGGWRCNKFSFGRGPETEYSNPFPSLTVLDAVRFSHYLNAEPSLDKAVEFLLEHWVIRKPIGPCHYGMGTLFMQVEYPFREYNLFLYVYVLSFYDRAKDDKRFQKAFEALRSKLVDGKIVVERVVPKLAKLSFCKKGEPSVLATKRYHEILSNLGLKE
;
A
#
# COMPACT_ATOMS: atom_id res chain seq x y z
N MET A 1 -6.87 -8.61 15.35
CA MET A 1 -6.10 -8.57 16.61
C MET A 1 -6.78 -7.55 17.52
N GLU A 2 -6.96 -7.88 18.76
CA GLU A 2 -7.51 -6.93 19.72
C GLU A 2 -6.38 -6.04 20.24
N PRO A 3 -6.61 -4.72 20.49
CA PRO A 3 -5.61 -3.81 21.06
C PRO A 3 -5.15 -4.18 22.49
N THR A 4 -5.59 -5.30 23.00
CA THR A 4 -5.29 -5.80 24.36
C THR A 4 -3.94 -6.52 24.45
N ASP A 5 -3.33 -6.91 23.33
CA ASP A 5 -1.98 -7.49 23.31
C ASP A 5 -0.94 -6.44 23.75
N LEU A 6 -0.18 -6.74 24.80
CA LEU A 6 0.79 -5.81 25.40
C LEU A 6 1.86 -5.37 24.39
N ILE A 7 2.37 -6.30 23.59
CA ILE A 7 3.40 -6.01 22.57
C ILE A 7 2.85 -5.07 21.51
N LEU A 8 1.61 -5.29 21.05
CA LEU A 8 0.97 -4.41 20.06
C LEU A 8 0.74 -3.01 20.64
N ARG A 9 0.39 -2.89 21.91
CA ARG A 9 0.25 -1.59 22.59
C ARG A 9 1.59 -0.85 22.64
N GLU A 10 2.65 -1.50 23.09
CA GLU A 10 3.99 -0.89 23.14
C GLU A 10 4.46 -0.42 21.76
N VAL A 11 4.28 -1.25 20.74
CA VAL A 11 4.63 -0.89 19.35
C VAL A 11 3.78 0.28 18.86
N SER A 12 2.47 0.29 19.14
CA SER A 12 1.60 1.39 18.71
C SER A 12 1.95 2.70 19.41
N GLU A 13 2.27 2.68 20.71
CA GLU A 13 2.73 3.86 21.46
C GLU A 13 4.02 4.42 20.86
N LEU A 14 4.97 3.56 20.47
CA LEU A 14 6.19 3.97 19.77
C LEU A 14 5.86 4.71 18.46
N PHE A 15 4.94 4.19 17.64
CA PHE A 15 4.52 4.88 16.43
C PHE A 15 3.84 6.22 16.76
N PHE A 16 2.89 6.23 17.69
CA PHE A 16 2.19 7.45 18.10
C PHE A 16 3.10 8.51 18.71
N SER A 17 4.21 8.14 19.37
CA SER A 17 5.20 9.10 19.85
C SER A 17 5.87 9.92 18.71
N THR A 18 5.84 9.40 17.50
CA THR A 18 6.39 10.06 16.31
C THR A 18 5.37 10.93 15.56
N TRP A 19 4.10 10.86 15.94
CA TRP A 19 3.01 11.63 15.36
C TRP A 19 3.16 13.13 15.65
N LYS A 20 2.71 13.97 14.72
CA LYS A 20 2.74 15.43 14.80
C LYS A 20 1.33 15.98 14.69
N GLU A 21 1.11 17.16 15.29
CA GLU A 21 -0.20 17.81 15.32
C GLU A 21 -0.78 18.15 13.93
N ASP A 22 0.06 18.18 12.90
CA ASP A 22 -0.35 18.35 11.51
C ASP A 22 -0.81 17.04 10.82
N GLY A 23 -0.92 15.95 11.56
CA GLY A 23 -1.38 14.64 11.07
C GLY A 23 -0.27 13.75 10.51
N ARG A 24 0.99 14.21 10.48
CA ARG A 24 2.10 13.46 9.90
C ARG A 24 2.90 12.66 10.95
N PHE A 25 3.66 11.67 10.47
CA PHE A 25 4.57 10.88 11.31
C PHE A 25 6.03 11.17 10.95
N LYS A 26 6.84 11.54 11.95
CA LYS A 26 8.28 11.72 11.83
C LYS A 26 9.01 10.48 12.38
N LEU A 27 9.09 9.41 11.59
CA LEU A 27 9.62 8.11 12.05
C LEU A 27 11.10 8.14 12.44
N TYR A 28 11.89 9.04 11.87
CA TYR A 28 13.31 9.15 12.18
C TYR A 28 13.66 10.57 12.67
N PRO A 29 14.32 10.71 13.83
CA PRO A 29 14.62 12.03 14.42
C PRO A 29 15.40 12.96 13.48
N ASN A 30 16.37 12.42 12.77
CA ASN A 30 17.28 13.16 11.90
C ASN A 30 16.84 13.23 10.43
N SER A 31 15.65 12.70 10.10
CA SER A 31 15.10 12.77 8.75
C SER A 31 14.01 13.84 8.63
N GLY A 32 13.71 14.23 7.39
CA GLY A 32 12.45 14.95 7.12
C GLY A 32 11.23 14.06 7.29
N ILE A 33 10.06 14.68 7.40
CA ILE A 33 8.79 13.97 7.33
C ILE A 33 8.54 13.59 5.87
N LEU A 34 8.38 12.30 5.60
CA LEU A 34 8.13 11.77 4.26
C LEU A 34 6.68 11.29 4.14
N PRO A 35 5.99 11.55 3.02
CA PRO A 35 4.63 11.05 2.79
C PRO A 35 4.52 9.53 2.95
N CYS A 36 5.48 8.77 2.41
CA CYS A 36 5.52 7.32 2.53
C CYS A 36 5.68 6.83 3.98
N HIS A 37 6.40 7.54 4.84
CA HIS A 37 6.52 7.19 6.26
C HIS A 37 5.20 7.43 6.99
N THR A 38 4.53 8.55 6.71
CA THR A 38 3.22 8.85 7.27
C THR A 38 2.19 7.79 6.84
N ALA A 39 2.14 7.45 5.55
CA ALA A 39 1.23 6.44 5.02
C ALA A 39 1.50 5.06 5.62
N LEU A 40 2.77 4.64 5.72
CA LEU A 40 3.14 3.35 6.31
C LEU A 40 2.76 3.27 7.79
N ALA A 41 3.05 4.31 8.58
CA ALA A 41 2.68 4.34 9.99
C ALA A 41 1.16 4.28 10.18
N ALA A 42 0.40 5.03 9.38
CA ALA A 42 -1.06 5.00 9.42
C ALA A 42 -1.62 3.62 9.05
N SER A 43 -1.15 3.00 7.96
CA SER A 43 -1.57 1.65 7.56
C SER A 43 -1.26 0.61 8.64
N LEU A 44 -0.06 0.63 9.22
CA LEU A 44 0.31 -0.29 10.30
C LEU A 44 -0.58 -0.12 11.54
N LEU A 45 -0.82 1.10 12.00
CA LEU A 45 -1.69 1.37 13.15
C LEU A 45 -3.14 0.95 12.88
N CYS A 46 -3.65 1.18 11.67
CA CYS A 46 -4.98 0.68 11.28
C CYS A 46 -5.05 -0.84 11.32
N ASN A 47 -4.04 -1.54 10.81
CA ASN A 47 -3.96 -3.01 10.89
C ASN A 47 -3.85 -3.53 12.35
N MET A 48 -3.40 -2.70 13.29
CA MET A 48 -3.38 -2.99 14.74
C MET A 48 -4.71 -2.65 15.44
N GLY A 49 -5.72 -2.12 14.73
CA GLY A 49 -7.05 -1.82 15.30
C GLY A 49 -7.24 -0.38 15.76
N TYR A 50 -6.32 0.55 15.42
CA TYR A 50 -6.40 1.96 15.83
C TYR A 50 -7.07 2.89 14.82
N GLN A 51 -7.80 2.35 13.82
CA GLN A 51 -8.41 3.16 12.74
C GLN A 51 -9.34 4.28 13.25
N SER A 52 -9.93 4.14 14.43
CA SER A 52 -10.82 5.15 15.04
C SER A 52 -10.09 6.16 15.94
N ASP A 53 -8.76 6.05 16.09
CA ASP A 53 -7.98 7.02 16.87
C ASP A 53 -8.02 8.40 16.21
N LYS A 54 -8.27 9.44 17.02
CA LYS A 54 -8.40 10.83 16.53
C LYS A 54 -7.15 11.32 15.79
N ARG A 55 -5.96 10.83 16.16
CA ARG A 55 -4.71 11.15 15.49
C ARG A 55 -4.69 10.59 14.07
N LEU A 56 -5.17 9.35 13.87
CA LEU A 56 -5.30 8.77 12.53
C LEU A 56 -6.38 9.43 11.69
N GLN A 57 -7.51 9.83 12.31
CA GLN A 57 -8.51 10.63 11.59
C GLN A 57 -7.91 11.94 11.05
N LYS A 58 -7.06 12.61 11.85
CA LYS A 58 -6.33 13.79 11.39
C LYS A 58 -5.29 13.47 10.30
N THR A 59 -4.66 12.30 10.37
CA THR A 59 -3.75 11.82 9.31
C THR A 59 -4.50 11.57 8.00
N PHE A 60 -5.68 10.97 8.05
CA PHE A 60 -6.52 10.80 6.85
C PHE A 60 -6.92 12.14 6.24
N GLN A 61 -7.33 13.09 7.08
CA GLN A 61 -7.63 14.45 6.61
C GLN A 61 -6.42 15.09 5.92
N HIS A 62 -5.22 14.97 6.52
CA HIS A 62 -3.99 15.45 5.91
C HIS A 62 -3.76 14.82 4.52
N PHE A 63 -4.01 13.51 4.32
CA PHE A 63 -3.90 12.91 3.00
C PHE A 63 -4.87 13.52 1.99
N LEU A 64 -6.12 13.76 2.39
CA LEU A 64 -7.13 14.36 1.50
C LEU A 64 -6.80 15.83 1.12
N GLU A 65 -6.06 16.54 1.97
CA GLU A 65 -5.66 17.94 1.75
C GLU A 65 -4.37 18.09 0.92
N THR A 66 -3.58 17.01 0.75
CA THR A 66 -2.23 17.11 0.18
C THR A 66 -1.96 16.19 -1.03
N PRO A 67 -2.95 15.86 -1.88
CA PRO A 67 -2.65 15.15 -3.11
C PRO A 67 -1.85 16.05 -4.06
N TYR A 68 -1.03 15.43 -4.90
CA TYR A 68 -0.40 16.12 -6.03
C TYR A 68 -1.39 16.31 -7.19
N ALA A 69 -1.00 17.05 -8.22
CA ALA A 69 -1.87 17.41 -9.35
C ALA A 69 -2.48 16.20 -10.07
N ASP A 70 -1.78 15.07 -10.12
CA ASP A 70 -2.24 13.81 -10.71
C ASP A 70 -3.06 12.93 -9.77
N GLY A 71 -3.34 13.40 -8.55
CA GLY A 71 -4.14 12.71 -7.54
C GLY A 71 -3.35 11.81 -6.59
N GLY A 72 -2.08 11.51 -6.87
CA GLY A 72 -1.24 10.71 -5.99
C GLY A 72 -0.49 11.54 -4.94
N TRP A 73 0.50 10.93 -4.29
CA TRP A 73 1.36 11.60 -3.29
C TRP A 73 2.82 11.55 -3.73
N ARG A 74 3.46 12.71 -3.69
CA ARG A 74 4.81 12.92 -4.20
C ARG A 74 5.82 13.12 -3.08
N CYS A 75 6.97 12.48 -3.20
CA CYS A 75 8.12 12.77 -2.35
C CYS A 75 8.77 14.08 -2.81
N ASN A 76 8.98 15.01 -1.88
CA ASN A 76 9.67 16.27 -2.12
C ASN A 76 11.08 16.34 -1.52
N LYS A 77 11.57 15.22 -0.96
CA LYS A 77 12.89 15.13 -0.30
C LYS A 77 13.93 14.47 -1.16
N PHE A 78 13.53 13.45 -1.92
CA PHE A 78 14.44 12.67 -2.74
C PHE A 78 13.97 12.70 -4.18
N SER A 79 14.93 12.86 -5.09
CA SER A 79 14.71 12.72 -6.52
C SER A 79 15.89 11.94 -7.10
N PHE A 80 15.60 10.73 -7.56
CA PHE A 80 16.58 9.87 -8.21
C PHE A 80 16.55 10.04 -9.74
N GLY A 81 15.51 10.68 -10.29
CA GLY A 81 15.38 11.04 -11.69
C GLY A 81 15.58 12.54 -11.94
N ARG A 82 15.70 12.89 -13.22
CA ARG A 82 15.92 14.27 -13.69
C ARG A 82 15.07 14.64 -14.90
N GLY A 83 14.25 13.72 -15.40
CA GLY A 83 13.42 13.89 -16.59
C GLY A 83 11.95 14.18 -16.29
N PRO A 84 11.11 14.23 -17.33
CA PRO A 84 9.67 14.46 -17.21
C PRO A 84 8.96 13.41 -16.34
N GLU A 85 9.54 12.22 -16.20
CA GLU A 85 9.03 11.15 -15.36
C GLU A 85 8.97 11.56 -13.87
N THR A 86 9.76 12.55 -13.44
CA THR A 86 9.76 13.04 -12.05
C THR A 86 8.58 13.97 -11.75
N GLU A 87 7.84 14.42 -12.76
CA GLU A 87 6.66 15.27 -12.57
C GLU A 87 5.41 14.49 -12.12
N TYR A 88 5.48 13.16 -12.12
CA TYR A 88 4.44 12.30 -11.55
C TYR A 88 4.55 12.17 -10.04
N SER A 89 3.46 11.78 -9.40
CA SER A 89 3.47 11.27 -8.03
C SER A 89 4.29 9.99 -7.90
N ASN A 90 4.58 9.56 -6.67
CA ASN A 90 5.27 8.30 -6.40
C ASN A 90 4.26 7.16 -6.31
N PRO A 91 4.27 6.15 -7.18
CA PRO A 91 3.30 5.06 -7.16
C PRO A 91 3.21 4.30 -5.83
N PHE A 92 4.35 3.93 -5.23
CA PHE A 92 4.33 3.18 -3.97
C PHE A 92 3.80 3.98 -2.79
N PRO A 93 4.24 5.22 -2.51
CA PRO A 93 3.61 6.09 -1.52
C PRO A 93 2.11 6.27 -1.75
N SER A 94 1.67 6.47 -3.00
CA SER A 94 0.24 6.62 -3.32
C SER A 94 -0.55 5.34 -3.00
N LEU A 95 -0.02 4.18 -3.37
CA LEU A 95 -0.62 2.89 -3.00
C LEU A 95 -0.70 2.70 -1.47
N THR A 96 0.34 3.12 -0.74
CA THR A 96 0.38 2.99 0.73
C THR A 96 -0.61 3.94 1.42
N VAL A 97 -0.83 5.14 0.87
CA VAL A 97 -1.89 6.04 1.35
C VAL A 97 -3.25 5.40 1.16
N LEU A 98 -3.53 4.84 -0.02
CA LEU A 98 -4.78 4.11 -0.26
C LEU A 98 -4.94 2.92 0.69
N ASP A 99 -3.86 2.18 1.00
CA ASP A 99 -3.90 1.09 1.99
C ASP A 99 -4.28 1.60 3.39
N ALA A 100 -3.79 2.77 3.81
CA ALA A 100 -4.16 3.37 5.08
C ALA A 100 -5.62 3.86 5.08
N VAL A 101 -6.03 4.59 4.04
CA VAL A 101 -7.35 5.23 3.96
C VAL A 101 -8.48 4.20 3.82
N ARG A 102 -8.23 2.99 3.30
CA ARG A 102 -9.25 1.92 3.22
C ARG A 102 -9.88 1.54 4.56
N PHE A 103 -9.27 1.92 5.68
CA PHE A 103 -9.83 1.71 7.03
C PHE A 103 -10.72 2.86 7.51
N SER A 104 -10.89 3.91 6.72
CA SER A 104 -11.67 5.08 7.07
C SER A 104 -13.04 5.08 6.38
N HIS A 105 -13.93 5.97 6.84
CA HIS A 105 -15.22 6.21 6.18
C HIS A 105 -15.08 6.96 4.84
N TYR A 106 -13.90 7.44 4.49
CA TYR A 106 -13.63 8.08 3.20
C TYR A 106 -13.50 7.08 2.04
N LEU A 107 -13.31 5.80 2.32
CA LEU A 107 -13.23 4.75 1.31
C LEU A 107 -14.47 4.81 0.38
N ASN A 108 -14.22 4.90 -0.91
CA ASN A 108 -15.25 4.98 -1.96
C ASN A 108 -16.23 6.18 -1.86
N ALA A 109 -16.06 7.07 -0.87
CA ALA A 109 -16.91 8.24 -0.68
C ALA A 109 -16.24 9.57 -1.07
N GLU A 110 -14.92 9.54 -1.27
CA GLU A 110 -14.12 10.76 -1.50
C GLU A 110 -13.58 10.78 -2.94
N PRO A 111 -14.05 11.71 -3.81
CA PRO A 111 -13.64 11.76 -5.22
C PRO A 111 -12.13 11.95 -5.46
N SER A 112 -11.40 12.54 -4.51
CA SER A 112 -9.96 12.69 -4.62
C SER A 112 -9.23 11.35 -4.59
N LEU A 113 -9.79 10.34 -3.91
CA LEU A 113 -9.25 8.98 -3.89
C LEU A 113 -9.43 8.28 -5.25
N ASP A 114 -10.52 8.58 -5.98
CA ASP A 114 -10.71 8.06 -7.34
C ASP A 114 -9.60 8.54 -8.28
N LYS A 115 -9.13 9.78 -8.12
CA LYS A 115 -7.97 10.27 -8.89
C LYS A 115 -6.69 9.53 -8.54
N ALA A 116 -6.48 9.22 -7.27
CA ALA A 116 -5.32 8.43 -6.84
C ALA A 116 -5.37 6.99 -7.38
N VAL A 117 -6.55 6.37 -7.41
CA VAL A 117 -6.77 5.06 -8.04
C VAL A 117 -6.48 5.16 -9.54
N GLU A 118 -7.01 6.18 -10.23
CA GLU A 118 -6.77 6.41 -11.66
C GLU A 118 -5.28 6.55 -11.97
N PHE A 119 -4.54 7.36 -11.19
CA PHE A 119 -3.08 7.49 -11.29
C PHE A 119 -2.37 6.12 -11.25
N LEU A 120 -2.76 5.24 -10.33
CA LEU A 120 -2.17 3.91 -10.23
C LEU A 120 -2.57 2.99 -11.39
N LEU A 121 -3.81 3.10 -11.88
CA LEU A 121 -4.28 2.37 -13.07
C LEU A 121 -3.54 2.81 -14.33
N GLU A 122 -3.25 4.11 -14.48
CA GLU A 122 -2.40 4.62 -15.57
C GLU A 122 -0.98 4.10 -15.45
N HIS A 123 -0.42 4.02 -14.25
CA HIS A 123 0.91 3.45 -14.05
C HIS A 123 1.00 1.99 -14.49
N TRP A 124 -0.08 1.20 -14.35
CA TRP A 124 -0.14 -0.16 -14.91
C TRP A 124 0.06 -0.20 -16.43
N VAL A 125 -0.35 0.84 -17.15
CA VAL A 125 -0.13 0.97 -18.61
C VAL A 125 1.27 1.48 -18.90
N ILE A 126 1.72 2.53 -18.21
CA ILE A 126 3.02 3.17 -18.38
C ILE A 126 4.16 2.19 -18.08
N ARG A 127 4.10 1.46 -16.96
CA ARG A 127 5.07 0.51 -16.41
C ARG A 127 6.47 1.06 -16.15
N LYS A 128 6.89 2.09 -16.86
CA LYS A 128 8.20 2.73 -16.68
C LYS A 128 8.33 3.32 -15.29
N PRO A 129 9.55 3.46 -14.76
CA PRO A 129 9.78 4.19 -13.52
C PRO A 129 9.28 5.63 -13.62
N ILE A 130 8.41 6.03 -12.69
CA ILE A 130 7.88 7.39 -12.57
C ILE A 130 7.97 7.90 -11.13
N GLY A 131 7.78 9.19 -10.98
CA GLY A 131 7.89 9.91 -9.72
C GLY A 131 9.33 10.14 -9.28
N PRO A 132 9.56 11.05 -8.32
CA PRO A 132 10.90 11.38 -7.84
C PRO A 132 11.72 10.17 -7.35
N CYS A 133 11.05 9.12 -6.85
CA CYS A 133 11.71 7.91 -6.34
C CYS A 133 11.76 6.75 -7.35
N HIS A 134 11.41 6.98 -8.63
CA HIS A 134 11.55 6.04 -9.74
C HIS A 134 10.94 4.66 -9.49
N TYR A 135 9.67 4.62 -9.08
CA TYR A 135 8.94 3.36 -8.97
C TYR A 135 8.42 2.89 -10.32
N GLY A 136 8.79 1.67 -10.73
CA GLY A 136 8.36 1.06 -11.98
C GLY A 136 7.82 -0.36 -11.79
N MET A 137 7.14 -0.87 -12.81
CA MET A 137 6.54 -2.21 -12.84
C MET A 137 7.40 -3.18 -13.67
N GLY A 138 8.65 -3.40 -13.24
CA GLY A 138 9.57 -4.35 -13.84
C GLY A 138 9.44 -5.76 -13.24
N THR A 139 10.47 -6.60 -13.46
CA THR A 139 10.49 -8.00 -13.01
C THR A 139 10.27 -8.15 -11.51
N LEU A 140 10.87 -7.27 -10.68
CA LEU A 140 10.70 -7.34 -9.23
C LEU A 140 9.27 -7.00 -8.80
N PHE A 141 8.63 -6.03 -9.46
CA PHE A 141 7.22 -5.73 -9.20
C PHE A 141 6.32 -6.92 -9.51
N MET A 142 6.59 -7.65 -10.58
CA MET A 142 5.77 -8.79 -11.01
C MET A 142 5.96 -10.04 -10.15
N GLN A 143 6.89 -10.05 -9.18
CA GLN A 143 7.04 -11.15 -8.23
C GLN A 143 6.04 -11.03 -7.08
N VAL A 144 5.50 -12.16 -6.63
CA VAL A 144 4.68 -12.23 -5.42
C VAL A 144 5.58 -12.05 -4.19
N GLU A 145 5.53 -10.86 -3.60
CA GLU A 145 6.22 -10.55 -2.35
C GLU A 145 5.25 -10.62 -1.18
N TYR A 146 5.64 -11.34 -0.14
CA TYR A 146 4.91 -11.36 1.12
C TYR A 146 5.88 -11.64 2.29
N PRO A 147 5.79 -10.97 3.46
CA PRO A 147 4.88 -9.84 3.74
C PRO A 147 5.12 -8.62 2.84
N PHE A 148 4.09 -7.79 2.67
CA PHE A 148 4.16 -6.59 1.85
C PHE A 148 5.18 -5.58 2.41
N ARG A 149 6.25 -5.32 1.66
CA ARG A 149 7.30 -4.37 2.04
C ARG A 149 7.66 -3.41 0.93
N GLU A 150 7.58 -3.87 -0.30
CA GLU A 150 7.97 -3.14 -1.49
C GLU A 150 6.79 -2.95 -2.44
N TYR A 151 6.96 -2.08 -3.44
CA TYR A 151 5.98 -1.93 -4.51
C TYR A 151 5.96 -3.20 -5.37
N ASN A 152 4.90 -3.97 -5.27
CA ASN A 152 4.76 -5.26 -5.95
C ASN A 152 3.32 -5.54 -6.41
N LEU A 153 3.17 -6.48 -7.35
CA LEU A 153 1.90 -6.87 -7.96
C LEU A 153 0.85 -7.28 -6.92
N PHE A 154 1.24 -8.07 -5.93
CA PHE A 154 0.28 -8.58 -4.95
C PHE A 154 -0.28 -7.46 -4.07
N LEU A 155 0.58 -6.58 -3.54
CA LEU A 155 0.14 -5.41 -2.79
C LEU A 155 -0.72 -4.48 -3.66
N TYR A 156 -0.32 -4.26 -4.91
CA TYR A 156 -1.07 -3.43 -5.85
C TYR A 156 -2.50 -3.92 -6.05
N VAL A 157 -2.67 -5.21 -6.37
CA VAL A 157 -4.00 -5.81 -6.56
C VAL A 157 -4.77 -5.84 -5.24
N TYR A 158 -4.11 -6.18 -4.13
CA TYR A 158 -4.75 -6.23 -2.82
C TYR A 158 -5.36 -4.89 -2.43
N VAL A 159 -4.59 -3.82 -2.47
CA VAL A 159 -5.07 -2.49 -2.07
C VAL A 159 -6.16 -1.98 -3.02
N LEU A 160 -5.96 -2.08 -4.33
CA LEU A 160 -6.94 -1.58 -5.30
C LEU A 160 -8.26 -2.36 -5.28
N SER A 161 -8.26 -3.63 -4.83
CA SER A 161 -9.49 -4.42 -4.71
C SER A 161 -10.53 -3.83 -3.74
N PHE A 162 -10.12 -2.93 -2.83
CA PHE A 162 -11.03 -2.25 -1.91
C PHE A 162 -11.77 -1.06 -2.55
N TYR A 163 -11.28 -0.56 -3.70
CA TYR A 163 -11.79 0.67 -4.32
C TYR A 163 -12.72 0.37 -5.50
N ASP A 164 -13.97 0.83 -5.43
CA ASP A 164 -14.98 0.58 -6.46
C ASP A 164 -14.54 1.11 -7.82
N ARG A 165 -13.84 2.25 -7.85
CA ARG A 165 -13.25 2.82 -9.07
C ARG A 165 -12.32 1.85 -9.82
N ALA A 166 -11.67 0.91 -9.11
CA ALA A 166 -10.75 -0.05 -9.73
C ALA A 166 -11.44 -1.33 -10.19
N LYS A 167 -12.45 -1.81 -9.47
CA LYS A 167 -12.99 -3.18 -9.60
C LYS A 167 -13.40 -3.56 -11.03
N ASP A 168 -14.08 -2.65 -11.73
CA ASP A 168 -14.57 -2.87 -13.11
C ASP A 168 -13.61 -2.35 -14.19
N ASP A 169 -12.44 -1.80 -13.80
CA ASP A 169 -11.48 -1.27 -14.75
C ASP A 169 -10.65 -2.39 -15.39
N LYS A 170 -10.58 -2.39 -16.72
CA LYS A 170 -9.84 -3.41 -17.49
C LYS A 170 -8.36 -3.46 -17.15
N ARG A 171 -7.76 -2.36 -16.71
CA ARG A 171 -6.34 -2.29 -16.31
C ARG A 171 -6.13 -3.04 -15.00
N PHE A 172 -7.04 -2.87 -14.04
CA PHE A 172 -7.04 -3.61 -12.79
C PHE A 172 -7.30 -5.11 -13.04
N GLN A 173 -8.27 -5.45 -13.88
CA GLN A 173 -8.58 -6.84 -14.22
C GLN A 173 -7.35 -7.56 -14.81
N LYS A 174 -6.57 -6.89 -15.67
CA LYS A 174 -5.31 -7.44 -16.19
C LYS A 174 -4.26 -7.66 -15.08
N ALA A 175 -4.18 -6.75 -14.10
CA ALA A 175 -3.28 -6.92 -12.96
C ALA A 175 -3.73 -8.08 -12.06
N PHE A 176 -5.03 -8.21 -11.83
CA PHE A 176 -5.62 -9.30 -11.08
C PHE A 176 -5.38 -10.66 -11.76
N GLU A 177 -5.60 -10.77 -13.07
CA GLU A 177 -5.31 -12.00 -13.83
C GLU A 177 -3.81 -12.34 -13.80
N ALA A 178 -2.92 -11.35 -13.88
CA ALA A 178 -1.49 -11.57 -13.72
C ALA A 178 -1.13 -12.11 -12.32
N LEU A 179 -1.81 -11.67 -11.25
CA LEU A 179 -1.64 -12.25 -9.92
C LEU A 179 -2.24 -13.65 -9.85
N ARG A 180 -3.43 -13.84 -10.40
CA ARG A 180 -4.14 -15.12 -10.42
C ARG A 180 -3.34 -16.22 -11.12
N SER A 181 -2.65 -15.89 -12.20
CA SER A 181 -1.78 -16.82 -12.92
C SER A 181 -0.60 -17.37 -12.11
N LYS A 182 -0.32 -16.79 -10.93
CA LYS A 182 0.76 -17.21 -10.02
C LYS A 182 0.30 -18.13 -8.90
N LEU A 183 -0.98 -18.47 -8.84
CA LEU A 183 -1.45 -19.46 -7.89
C LEU A 183 -0.98 -20.87 -8.30
N VAL A 184 -0.66 -21.65 -7.28
CA VAL A 184 -0.38 -23.08 -7.42
C VAL A 184 -1.37 -23.83 -6.50
N ASP A 185 -2.19 -24.69 -7.07
CA ASP A 185 -3.24 -25.42 -6.34
C ASP A 185 -4.14 -24.49 -5.48
N GLY A 186 -4.54 -23.34 -6.05
CA GLY A 186 -5.37 -22.34 -5.38
C GLY A 186 -4.65 -21.53 -4.27
N LYS A 187 -3.35 -21.69 -4.10
CA LYS A 187 -2.56 -21.05 -3.04
C LYS A 187 -1.56 -20.04 -3.60
N ILE A 188 -1.33 -18.98 -2.86
CA ILE A 188 -0.24 -18.04 -3.14
C ILE A 188 1.10 -18.66 -2.72
N VAL A 189 1.99 -18.81 -3.70
CA VAL A 189 3.40 -19.15 -3.47
C VAL A 189 4.22 -17.88 -3.42
N VAL A 190 5.05 -17.74 -2.37
CA VAL A 190 5.89 -16.54 -2.18
C VAL A 190 7.12 -16.63 -3.10
N GLU A 191 7.24 -15.71 -4.05
CA GLU A 191 8.38 -15.66 -4.97
C GLU A 191 9.54 -14.81 -4.43
N ARG A 192 9.21 -13.82 -3.56
CA ARG A 192 10.20 -12.91 -2.98
C ARG A 192 9.89 -12.61 -1.51
N VAL A 193 10.94 -12.60 -0.70
CA VAL A 193 10.89 -12.16 0.71
C VAL A 193 12.04 -11.19 0.95
N VAL A 194 11.75 -10.09 1.64
CA VAL A 194 12.82 -9.18 2.10
C VAL A 194 13.74 -9.96 3.05
N PRO A 195 15.08 -9.91 2.87
CA PRO A 195 16.04 -10.76 3.60
C PRO A 195 15.86 -10.75 5.12
N LYS A 196 15.54 -9.60 5.71
CA LYS A 196 15.28 -9.45 7.16
C LYS A 196 14.08 -10.27 7.66
N LEU A 197 13.15 -10.61 6.79
CA LEU A 197 11.93 -11.35 7.10
C LEU A 197 11.99 -12.84 6.69
N ALA A 198 13.08 -13.26 6.04
CA ALA A 198 13.23 -14.63 5.51
C ALA A 198 13.19 -15.74 6.58
N LYS A 199 13.37 -15.39 7.87
CA LYS A 199 13.29 -16.32 9.00
C LYS A 199 11.85 -16.59 9.48
N LEU A 200 10.87 -15.80 9.03
CA LEU A 200 9.47 -15.97 9.42
C LEU A 200 8.89 -17.23 8.75
N SER A 201 8.25 -18.07 9.55
CA SER A 201 7.75 -19.38 9.11
C SER A 201 6.66 -19.32 8.05
N PHE A 202 5.90 -18.21 7.99
CA PHE A 202 4.73 -18.06 7.14
C PHE A 202 5.02 -17.43 5.76
N CYS A 203 6.27 -17.14 5.42
CA CYS A 203 6.62 -16.43 4.18
C CYS A 203 7.92 -16.91 3.54
N LYS A 204 8.17 -18.20 3.56
CA LYS A 204 9.37 -18.75 2.93
C LYS A 204 9.29 -18.72 1.41
N LYS A 205 10.38 -18.29 0.78
CA LYS A 205 10.46 -18.22 -0.68
C LYS A 205 10.30 -19.62 -1.29
N GLY A 206 9.47 -19.72 -2.31
CA GLY A 206 9.15 -20.97 -3.02
C GLY A 206 8.10 -21.83 -2.32
N GLU A 207 7.59 -21.43 -1.16
CA GLU A 207 6.57 -22.15 -0.41
C GLU A 207 5.21 -21.46 -0.45
N PRO A 208 4.09 -22.21 -0.41
CA PRO A 208 2.76 -21.65 -0.20
C PRO A 208 2.66 -20.96 1.16
N SER A 209 2.05 -19.78 1.18
CA SER A 209 1.80 -19.02 2.42
C SER A 209 0.32 -18.97 2.75
N VAL A 210 -0.07 -19.51 3.89
CA VAL A 210 -1.46 -19.46 4.39
C VAL A 210 -1.94 -18.02 4.56
N LEU A 211 -1.09 -17.15 5.12
CA LEU A 211 -1.46 -15.74 5.34
C LEU A 211 -1.56 -14.96 4.03
N ALA A 212 -0.66 -15.21 3.07
CA ALA A 212 -0.76 -14.60 1.75
C ALA A 212 -2.02 -15.10 1.01
N THR A 213 -2.32 -16.39 1.07
CA THR A 213 -3.54 -16.96 0.47
C THR A 213 -4.79 -16.37 1.11
N LYS A 214 -4.81 -16.14 2.43
CA LYS A 214 -5.91 -15.41 3.09
C LYS A 214 -6.09 -14.01 2.51
N ARG A 215 -5.01 -13.26 2.23
CA ARG A 215 -5.11 -11.94 1.57
C ARG A 215 -5.65 -12.05 0.14
N TYR A 216 -5.32 -13.12 -0.57
CA TYR A 216 -5.89 -13.38 -1.89
C TYR A 216 -7.41 -13.64 -1.80
N HIS A 217 -7.89 -14.41 -0.82
CA HIS A 217 -9.33 -14.62 -0.61
C HIS A 217 -10.06 -13.33 -0.22
N GLU A 218 -9.39 -12.40 0.49
CA GLU A 218 -9.94 -11.06 0.72
C GLU A 218 -10.11 -10.28 -0.60
N ILE A 219 -9.17 -10.42 -1.56
CA ILE A 219 -9.34 -9.84 -2.91
C ILE A 219 -10.58 -10.43 -3.59
N LEU A 220 -10.73 -11.76 -3.60
CA LEU A 220 -11.90 -12.40 -4.20
C LEU A 220 -13.21 -11.90 -3.57
N SER A 221 -13.26 -11.83 -2.24
CA SER A 221 -14.40 -11.28 -1.50
C SER A 221 -14.73 -9.84 -1.90
N ASN A 222 -13.71 -8.97 -2.02
CA ASN A 222 -13.89 -7.57 -2.42
C ASN A 222 -14.43 -7.44 -3.86
N LEU A 223 -14.11 -8.40 -4.72
CA LEU A 223 -14.57 -8.45 -6.11
C LEU A 223 -15.90 -9.21 -6.29
N GLY A 224 -16.48 -9.74 -5.21
CA GLY A 224 -17.70 -10.56 -5.27
C GLY A 224 -17.50 -11.91 -5.98
N LEU A 225 -16.25 -12.38 -6.08
CA LEU A 225 -15.91 -13.65 -6.69
C LEU A 225 -15.91 -14.78 -5.65
N LYS A 226 -16.34 -15.97 -6.08
CA LYS A 226 -16.20 -17.22 -5.29
C LYS A 226 -14.93 -17.94 -5.71
N GLU A 227 -14.40 -18.77 -4.80
CA GLU A 227 -13.28 -19.68 -5.10
C GLU A 227 -13.62 -20.66 -6.22
#